data_6c2712709583d1c490f021bd2eef3532
#
_entry.id   6c2712709583d1c490f021bd2eef3532
#
_cell.length_a   1.000
_cell.length_b   1.000
_cell.length_c   1.000
_cell.angle_alpha   90.00
_cell.angle_beta   90.00
_cell.angle_gamma   90.00
#
_symmetry.space_group_name_H-M   'P 1'
#
loop_
_entity.id
_entity.type
_entity.pdbx_description
1 polymer ?
#
loop_
_entity_poly.entity_id
_entity_poly.type
_entity_poly.pdbx_seq_one_letter_code
_entity_poly.pdbx_strand_id
1 'polypeptide(L)'
;MFNSYYCNTCGKAEPISELIKHFEEKGTEGLDVACSEELSFTAEEWKAKSEKEQQEVLMNYRIAYLGETMVNWCPQLGTVLANDEVVDGVSERGGYPVVQKKMRQWCLRVSAYAQRLLDGLETVDWTDSLKETQRNWIGRSEGAEVRFKVKDSDFGIYHLYYSC
;
A
#
# COMPACT_ATOMS: atom_id res chain seq x y z
N MET A 1 9.58 -7.02 -9.41
CA MET A 1 8.78 -6.38 -8.32
C MET A 1 9.30 -6.74 -6.93
N PHE A 2 9.64 -8.00 -6.62
CA PHE A 2 10.16 -8.37 -5.31
C PHE A 2 11.51 -7.71 -4.98
N ASN A 3 12.42 -7.61 -5.95
CA ASN A 3 13.73 -6.98 -5.80
C ASN A 3 13.76 -5.50 -6.15
N SER A 4 12.65 -4.79 -5.95
CA SER A 4 12.53 -3.36 -6.22
C SER A 4 11.65 -2.66 -5.19
N TYR A 5 11.90 -1.37 -5.00
CA TYR A 5 11.09 -0.42 -4.24
C TYR A 5 10.68 0.74 -5.14
N TYR A 6 9.73 1.55 -4.72
CA TYR A 6 9.29 2.74 -5.45
C TYR A 6 9.87 4.00 -4.80
N CYS A 7 10.68 4.73 -5.55
CA CYS A 7 11.23 6.03 -5.17
C CYS A 7 10.23 7.12 -5.54
N ASN A 8 9.69 7.85 -4.56
CA ASN A 8 8.72 8.92 -4.79
C ASN A 8 9.39 10.11 -5.50
N THR A 9 10.58 10.51 -5.05
CA THR A 9 11.35 11.60 -5.66
C THR A 9 11.69 11.32 -7.13
N CYS A 10 12.05 10.06 -7.46
CA CYS A 10 12.39 9.66 -8.83
C CYS A 10 11.15 9.32 -9.67
N GLY A 11 10.00 9.09 -9.07
CA GLY A 11 8.75 8.68 -9.73
C GLY A 11 8.82 7.31 -10.41
N LYS A 12 9.69 6.40 -9.96
CA LYS A 12 9.91 5.09 -10.60
C LYS A 12 10.38 4.03 -9.61
N ALA A 13 10.32 2.77 -10.07
CA ALA A 13 10.90 1.64 -9.35
C ALA A 13 12.43 1.64 -9.49
N GLU A 14 13.10 1.39 -8.37
CA GLU A 14 14.55 1.23 -8.27
C GLU A 14 14.92 -0.14 -7.67
N PRO A 15 16.12 -0.67 -7.95
CA PRO A 15 16.57 -1.92 -7.36
C PRO A 15 16.67 -1.84 -5.83
N ILE A 16 16.25 -2.89 -5.13
CA ILE A 16 16.31 -2.94 -3.66
C ILE A 16 17.74 -2.79 -3.11
N SER A 17 18.77 -3.13 -3.91
CA SER A 17 20.18 -2.94 -3.57
C SER A 17 20.56 -1.48 -3.33
N GLU A 18 19.93 -0.54 -4.04
CA GLU A 18 20.17 0.89 -3.81
C GLU A 18 19.59 1.35 -2.48
N LEU A 19 18.45 0.81 -2.09
CA LEU A 19 17.86 1.08 -0.77
C LEU A 19 18.73 0.51 0.36
N ILE A 20 19.30 -0.69 0.17
CA ILE A 20 20.22 -1.30 1.14
C ILE A 20 21.46 -0.40 1.34
N LYS A 21 22.07 0.08 0.25
CA LYS A 21 23.20 1.02 0.34
C LYS A 21 22.83 2.29 1.11
N HIS A 22 21.65 2.85 0.81
CA HIS A 22 21.18 4.03 1.54
C HIS A 22 21.03 3.74 3.04
N PHE A 23 20.48 2.59 3.42
CA PHE A 23 20.37 2.20 4.84
C PHE A 23 21.73 1.99 5.51
N GLU A 24 22.72 1.45 4.79
CA GLU A 24 24.10 1.28 5.29
C GLU A 24 24.83 2.60 5.51
N GLU A 25 24.49 3.64 4.77
CA GLU A 25 25.13 4.95 4.83
C GLU A 25 24.42 5.93 5.78
N LYS A 26 23.08 5.98 5.72
CA LYS A 26 22.25 7.03 6.34
C LYS A 26 21.06 6.52 7.16
N GLY A 27 20.82 5.21 7.17
CA GLY A 27 19.59 4.70 7.74
C GLY A 27 18.37 5.16 6.93
N THR A 28 17.35 5.67 7.61
CA THR A 28 16.14 6.22 6.98
C THR A 28 16.20 7.73 6.76
N GLU A 29 17.30 8.40 7.05
CA GLU A 29 17.41 9.85 6.92
C GLU A 29 17.31 10.29 5.45
N GLY A 30 16.42 11.24 5.17
CA GLY A 30 16.20 11.79 3.82
C GLY A 30 15.57 10.83 2.83
N LEU A 31 14.97 9.74 3.30
CA LEU A 31 14.35 8.72 2.47
C LEU A 31 12.90 9.14 2.12
N ASP A 32 12.61 9.26 0.82
CA ASP A 32 11.28 9.51 0.29
C ASP A 32 10.88 8.38 -0.67
N VAL A 33 10.27 7.34 -0.11
CA VAL A 33 9.92 6.11 -0.81
C VAL A 33 8.55 5.58 -0.35
N ALA A 34 7.89 4.83 -1.21
CA ALA A 34 6.64 4.18 -0.84
C ALA A 34 6.90 3.02 0.13
N CYS A 35 6.23 3.05 1.27
CA CYS A 35 6.34 2.03 2.34
C CYS A 35 4.95 1.66 2.89
N SER A 36 4.88 0.59 3.66
CA SER A 36 3.65 0.21 4.39
C SER A 36 3.54 0.96 5.72
N GLU A 37 4.68 1.14 6.39
CA GLU A 37 4.81 1.83 7.68
C GLU A 37 6.04 2.73 7.65
N GLU A 38 5.94 3.91 8.22
CA GLU A 38 7.09 4.79 8.40
C GLU A 38 8.00 4.23 9.49
N LEU A 39 9.19 3.82 9.10
CA LEU A 39 10.23 3.35 10.02
C LEU A 39 11.29 4.41 10.18
N SER A 40 11.87 4.50 11.38
CA SER A 40 12.99 5.39 11.69
C SER A 40 14.10 4.60 12.37
N PHE A 41 15.29 4.57 11.75
CA PHE A 41 16.50 3.94 12.27
C PHE A 41 17.75 4.55 11.65
N THR A 42 18.87 4.47 12.39
CA THR A 42 20.19 4.92 11.92
C THR A 42 20.92 3.83 11.12
N ALA A 43 22.03 4.22 10.49
CA ALA A 43 22.87 3.27 9.78
C ALA A 43 23.50 2.20 10.71
N GLU A 44 23.82 2.60 11.95
CA GLU A 44 24.34 1.69 12.97
C GLU A 44 23.30 0.66 13.41
N GLU A 45 22.05 1.11 13.62
CA GLU A 45 20.93 0.23 13.98
C GLU A 45 20.61 -0.73 12.82
N TRP A 46 20.70 -0.28 11.57
CA TRP A 46 20.56 -1.15 10.40
C TRP A 46 21.61 -2.25 10.38
N LYS A 47 22.90 -1.90 10.57
CA LYS A 47 24.01 -2.85 10.56
C LYS A 47 23.99 -3.83 11.75
N ALA A 48 23.38 -3.41 12.87
CA ALA A 48 23.23 -4.27 14.05
C ALA A 48 22.12 -5.33 13.90
N LYS A 49 21.21 -5.16 12.92
CA LYS A 49 20.14 -6.12 12.66
C LYS A 49 20.68 -7.41 12.05
N SER A 50 20.09 -8.54 12.45
CA SER A 50 20.31 -9.81 11.79
C SER A 50 19.80 -9.77 10.33
N GLU A 51 20.30 -10.66 9.48
CA GLU A 51 19.84 -10.77 8.08
C GLU A 51 18.32 -10.94 7.98
N LYS A 52 17.72 -11.72 8.88
CA LYS A 52 16.26 -11.90 8.93
C LYS A 52 15.53 -10.60 9.22
N GLU A 53 15.95 -9.84 10.21
CA GLU A 53 15.36 -8.55 10.56
C GLU A 53 15.53 -7.52 9.44
N GLN A 54 16.68 -7.52 8.76
CA GLN A 54 16.89 -6.68 7.58
C GLN A 54 15.91 -7.04 6.45
N GLN A 55 15.67 -8.33 6.18
CA GLN A 55 14.71 -8.77 5.18
C GLN A 55 13.26 -8.42 5.57
N GLU A 56 12.91 -8.45 6.84
CA GLU A 56 11.61 -8.01 7.37
C GLU A 56 11.43 -6.50 7.16
N VAL A 57 12.45 -5.69 7.47
CA VAL A 57 12.44 -4.24 7.19
C VAL A 57 12.32 -3.97 5.68
N LEU A 58 13.09 -4.66 4.84
CA LEU A 58 13.03 -4.49 3.38
C LEU A 58 11.65 -4.85 2.82
N MET A 59 10.94 -5.82 3.43
CA MET A 59 9.58 -6.18 3.02
C MET A 59 8.61 -4.99 3.11
N ASN A 60 8.84 -4.08 4.05
CA ASN A 60 8.09 -2.84 4.20
C ASN A 60 8.18 -1.89 2.99
N TYR A 61 9.23 -2.00 2.18
CA TYR A 61 9.51 -1.10 1.04
C TYR A 61 9.33 -1.77 -0.32
N ARG A 62 9.34 -3.10 -0.37
CA ARG A 62 9.23 -3.85 -1.64
C ARG A 62 7.91 -3.55 -2.35
N ILE A 63 7.96 -3.51 -3.70
CA ILE A 63 6.75 -3.37 -4.52
C ILE A 63 5.85 -4.60 -4.39
N ALA A 64 6.44 -5.81 -4.38
CA ALA A 64 5.73 -7.04 -4.04
C ALA A 64 6.09 -7.46 -2.62
N TYR A 65 5.11 -7.59 -1.75
CA TYR A 65 5.29 -7.89 -0.33
C TYR A 65 4.22 -8.84 0.19
N LEU A 66 4.52 -9.49 1.31
CA LEU A 66 3.55 -10.32 2.02
C LEU A 66 2.79 -9.46 3.03
N GLY A 67 1.49 -9.35 2.83
CA GLY A 67 0.57 -8.64 3.72
C GLY A 67 -0.51 -9.56 4.26
N GLU A 68 -1.09 -9.20 5.40
CA GLU A 68 -2.29 -9.84 5.93
C GLU A 68 -3.51 -9.05 5.50
N THR A 69 -4.37 -9.65 4.69
CA THR A 69 -5.57 -9.02 4.17
C THR A 69 -6.81 -9.86 4.44
N MET A 70 -7.96 -9.19 4.53
CA MET A 70 -9.25 -9.88 4.54
C MET A 70 -9.56 -10.37 3.14
N VAL A 71 -9.86 -11.67 3.02
CA VAL A 71 -10.15 -12.32 1.74
C VAL A 71 -11.47 -13.07 1.81
N ASN A 72 -12.12 -13.24 0.65
CA ASN A 72 -13.30 -14.05 0.51
C ASN A 72 -12.89 -15.53 0.40
N TRP A 73 -12.95 -16.26 1.50
CA TRP A 73 -12.59 -17.68 1.55
C TRP A 73 -13.82 -18.56 1.35
N CYS A 74 -13.77 -19.45 0.37
CA CYS A 74 -14.79 -20.48 0.18
C CYS A 74 -14.24 -21.84 0.62
N PRO A 75 -14.67 -22.40 1.78
CA PRO A 75 -14.17 -23.67 2.30
C PRO A 75 -14.45 -24.84 1.35
N GLN A 76 -15.61 -24.86 0.69
CA GLN A 76 -16.03 -25.94 -0.22
C GLN A 76 -15.19 -25.97 -1.49
N LEU A 77 -14.81 -24.82 -2.02
CA LEU A 77 -13.94 -24.70 -3.18
C LEU A 77 -12.45 -24.76 -2.80
N GLY A 78 -12.12 -24.57 -1.52
CA GLY A 78 -10.74 -24.57 -1.01
C GLY A 78 -9.89 -23.43 -1.56
N THR A 79 -10.50 -22.28 -1.91
CA THR A 79 -9.82 -21.16 -2.56
C THR A 79 -10.33 -19.81 -2.09
N VAL A 80 -9.53 -18.78 -2.34
CA VAL A 80 -9.91 -17.36 -2.22
C VAL A 80 -10.62 -16.95 -3.50
N LEU A 81 -11.69 -16.16 -3.36
CA LEU A 81 -12.51 -15.63 -4.45
C LEU A 81 -12.33 -14.11 -4.57
N ALA A 82 -12.36 -13.60 -5.79
CA ALA A 82 -12.46 -12.18 -6.06
C ALA A 82 -13.84 -11.65 -5.64
N ASN A 83 -13.97 -10.31 -5.49
CA ASN A 83 -15.25 -9.73 -5.04
C ASN A 83 -16.39 -9.98 -6.03
N ASP A 84 -16.11 -9.99 -7.33
CA ASP A 84 -17.05 -10.24 -8.41
C ASP A 84 -17.43 -11.73 -8.55
N GLU A 85 -16.70 -12.65 -7.90
CA GLU A 85 -17.05 -14.07 -7.82
C GLU A 85 -17.95 -14.39 -6.61
N VAL A 86 -18.35 -13.37 -5.84
CA VAL A 86 -19.21 -13.51 -4.67
C VAL A 86 -20.51 -12.73 -4.87
N VAL A 87 -21.62 -13.43 -4.91
CA VAL A 87 -22.97 -12.86 -5.05
C VAL A 87 -23.80 -13.26 -3.85
N ASP A 88 -24.38 -12.29 -3.16
CA ASP A 88 -25.21 -12.52 -1.96
C ASP A 88 -24.57 -13.42 -0.87
N GLY A 89 -23.24 -13.32 -0.72
CA GLY A 89 -22.50 -14.07 0.29
C GLY A 89 -22.17 -15.52 -0.10
N VAL A 90 -22.46 -15.91 -1.34
CA VAL A 90 -22.13 -17.25 -1.87
C VAL A 90 -21.24 -17.14 -3.12
N SER A 91 -20.51 -18.20 -3.41
CA SER A 91 -19.69 -18.28 -4.63
C SER A 91 -20.59 -18.37 -5.88
N GLU A 92 -20.31 -17.60 -6.92
CA GLU A 92 -21.00 -17.68 -8.21
C GLU A 92 -20.96 -19.12 -8.76
N ARG A 93 -19.81 -19.76 -8.63
CA ARG A 93 -19.62 -21.18 -9.00
C ARG A 93 -19.99 -22.08 -7.82
N GLY A 94 -21.13 -22.76 -7.94
CA GLY A 94 -21.58 -23.80 -7.02
C GLY A 94 -22.44 -23.30 -5.85
N GLY A 95 -22.64 -21.98 -5.67
CA GLY A 95 -23.53 -21.43 -4.65
C GLY A 95 -23.09 -21.72 -3.20
N TYR A 96 -21.79 -21.89 -2.97
CA TYR A 96 -21.28 -22.25 -1.63
C TYR A 96 -21.08 -21.03 -0.75
N PRO A 97 -21.33 -21.11 0.55
CA PRO A 97 -21.11 -20.02 1.49
C PRO A 97 -19.64 -19.53 1.48
N VAL A 98 -19.49 -18.20 1.45
CA VAL A 98 -18.20 -17.53 1.48
C VAL A 98 -18.04 -16.81 2.81
N VAL A 99 -16.86 -16.92 3.42
CA VAL A 99 -16.53 -16.29 4.69
C VAL A 99 -15.37 -15.32 4.53
N GLN A 100 -15.44 -14.21 5.25
CA GLN A 100 -14.31 -13.28 5.35
C GLN A 100 -13.25 -13.89 6.28
N LYS A 101 -12.03 -14.04 5.78
CA LYS A 101 -10.92 -14.60 6.53
C LYS A 101 -9.67 -13.77 6.36
N LYS A 102 -8.98 -13.47 7.47
CA LYS A 102 -7.67 -12.84 7.42
C LYS A 102 -6.62 -13.87 6.99
N MET A 103 -5.96 -13.61 5.89
CA MET A 103 -4.96 -14.52 5.33
C MET A 103 -3.73 -13.74 4.85
N ARG A 104 -2.57 -14.40 4.97
CA ARG A 104 -1.33 -13.89 4.41
C ARG A 104 -1.32 -14.08 2.90
N GLN A 105 -1.20 -12.98 2.17
CA GLN A 105 -1.26 -12.94 0.72
C GLN A 105 -0.11 -12.14 0.14
N TRP A 106 0.27 -12.44 -1.10
CA TRP A 106 1.12 -11.56 -1.87
C TRP A 106 0.33 -10.32 -2.28
N CYS A 107 0.87 -9.17 -1.91
CA CYS A 107 0.33 -7.86 -2.26
C CYS A 107 1.28 -7.13 -3.20
N LEU A 108 0.71 -6.29 -4.06
CA LEU A 108 1.46 -5.36 -4.91
C LEU A 108 1.16 -3.92 -4.49
N ARG A 109 2.18 -3.12 -4.31
CA ARG A 109 2.07 -1.70 -3.95
C ARG A 109 1.72 -0.84 -5.17
N VAL A 110 0.55 -1.12 -5.75
CA VAL A 110 0.08 -0.43 -6.96
C VAL A 110 -0.26 1.04 -6.72
N SER A 111 -0.68 1.39 -5.51
CA SER A 111 -0.99 2.77 -5.10
C SER A 111 0.20 3.71 -5.23
N ALA A 112 1.44 3.23 -5.12
CA ALA A 112 2.64 4.02 -5.36
C ALA A 112 2.73 4.60 -6.79
N TYR A 113 2.04 3.98 -7.74
CA TYR A 113 1.99 4.44 -9.14
C TYR A 113 0.76 5.32 -9.44
N ALA A 114 -0.15 5.51 -8.50
CA ALA A 114 -1.44 6.17 -8.74
C ALA A 114 -1.28 7.58 -9.34
N GLN A 115 -0.43 8.43 -8.74
CA GLN A 115 -0.19 9.78 -9.26
C GLN A 115 0.42 9.75 -10.66
N ARG A 116 1.43 8.89 -10.88
CA ARG A 116 2.05 8.74 -12.20
C ARG A 116 1.06 8.27 -13.28
N LEU A 117 0.10 7.41 -12.92
CA LEU A 117 -0.96 6.97 -13.83
C LEU A 117 -1.89 8.14 -14.17
N LEU A 118 -2.29 8.95 -13.20
CA LEU A 118 -3.11 10.15 -13.42
C LEU A 118 -2.41 11.15 -14.36
N ASP A 119 -1.15 11.47 -14.06
CA ASP A 119 -0.35 12.39 -14.89
C ASP A 119 -0.18 11.85 -16.32
N GLY A 120 -0.01 10.54 -16.46
CA GLY A 120 0.10 9.86 -17.74
C GLY A 120 -1.14 9.94 -18.62
N LEU A 121 -2.35 10.14 -18.05
CA LEU A 121 -3.58 10.30 -18.83
C LEU A 121 -3.55 11.54 -19.71
N GLU A 122 -2.78 12.57 -19.35
CA GLU A 122 -2.65 13.80 -20.16
C GLU A 122 -1.82 13.56 -21.43
N THR A 123 -0.97 12.54 -21.45
CA THR A 123 -0.05 12.25 -22.56
C THR A 123 -0.59 11.24 -23.58
N VAL A 124 -1.68 10.52 -23.23
CA VAL A 124 -2.27 9.49 -24.12
C VAL A 124 -3.36 10.08 -25.02
N ASP A 125 -3.43 9.62 -26.26
CA ASP A 125 -4.47 9.99 -27.21
C ASP A 125 -5.72 9.12 -27.02
N TRP A 126 -6.41 9.37 -25.90
CA TRP A 126 -7.67 8.71 -25.54
C TRP A 126 -8.82 9.71 -25.52
N THR A 127 -10.04 9.21 -25.71
CA THR A 127 -11.24 10.04 -25.57
C THR A 127 -11.39 10.56 -24.14
N ASP A 128 -12.00 11.74 -23.97
CA ASP A 128 -12.23 12.35 -22.66
C ASP A 128 -13.05 11.44 -21.73
N SER A 129 -14.05 10.75 -22.27
CA SER A 129 -14.87 9.80 -21.52
C SER A 129 -14.04 8.65 -20.95
N LEU A 130 -13.06 8.12 -21.69
CA LEU A 130 -12.19 7.06 -21.22
C LEU A 130 -11.22 7.58 -20.15
N LYS A 131 -10.64 8.77 -20.36
CA LYS A 131 -9.77 9.43 -19.37
C LYS A 131 -10.51 9.66 -18.06
N GLU A 132 -11.75 10.14 -18.12
CA GLU A 132 -12.58 10.38 -16.94
C GLU A 132 -12.90 9.07 -16.19
N THR A 133 -13.22 8.01 -16.91
CA THR A 133 -13.40 6.68 -16.31
C THR A 133 -12.15 6.21 -15.57
N GLN A 134 -10.95 6.43 -16.12
CA GLN A 134 -9.70 6.07 -15.47
C GLN A 134 -9.41 6.96 -14.25
N ARG A 135 -9.67 8.27 -14.31
CA ARG A 135 -9.54 9.18 -13.15
C ARG A 135 -10.43 8.72 -11.99
N ASN A 136 -11.69 8.42 -12.30
CA ASN A 136 -12.66 7.93 -11.31
C ASN A 136 -12.25 6.58 -10.73
N TRP A 137 -11.68 5.68 -11.55
CA TRP A 137 -11.18 4.39 -11.07
C TRP A 137 -9.99 4.53 -10.11
N ILE A 138 -9.04 5.42 -10.40
CA ILE A 138 -7.89 5.70 -9.54
C ILE A 138 -8.37 6.39 -8.25
N GLY A 139 -9.39 7.27 -8.34
CA GLY A 139 -10.13 7.79 -7.20
C GLY A 139 -9.27 8.67 -6.28
N ARG A 140 -8.45 9.60 -6.83
CA ARG A 140 -7.73 10.57 -5.99
C ARG A 140 -8.74 11.41 -5.20
N SER A 141 -8.61 11.42 -3.89
CA SER A 141 -9.34 12.31 -3.00
C SER A 141 -8.36 13.13 -2.16
N GLU A 142 -8.73 14.37 -1.86
CA GLU A 142 -7.99 15.22 -0.95
C GLU A 142 -8.85 15.49 0.29
N GLY A 143 -8.23 15.47 1.46
CA GLY A 143 -8.93 15.70 2.71
C GLY A 143 -8.09 16.54 3.66
N ALA A 144 -8.71 17.09 4.67
CA ALA A 144 -8.05 17.82 5.73
C ALA A 144 -8.26 17.12 7.08
N GLU A 145 -7.19 16.99 7.85
CA GLU A 145 -7.24 16.55 9.23
C GLU A 145 -7.18 17.78 10.14
N VAL A 146 -8.19 17.97 10.97
CA VAL A 146 -8.22 19.06 11.95
C VAL A 146 -8.15 18.48 13.36
N ARG A 147 -7.17 18.93 14.14
CA ARG A 147 -6.94 18.50 15.51
C ARG A 147 -7.48 19.52 16.49
N PHE A 148 -8.39 19.09 17.35
CA PHE A 148 -8.95 19.92 18.41
C PHE A 148 -8.50 19.43 19.78
N LYS A 149 -8.06 20.36 20.64
CA LYS A 149 -7.91 20.07 22.07
C LYS A 149 -9.25 20.24 22.77
N VAL A 150 -9.64 19.26 23.57
CA VAL A 150 -10.80 19.42 24.44
C VAL A 150 -10.39 20.28 25.64
N LYS A 151 -11.13 21.37 25.87
CA LYS A 151 -10.87 22.29 26.98
C LYS A 151 -11.11 21.56 28.30
N ASP A 152 -10.17 21.74 29.25
CA ASP A 152 -10.24 21.22 30.61
C ASP A 152 -10.28 19.67 30.72
N SER A 153 -9.69 18.95 29.75
CA SER A 153 -9.53 17.49 29.82
C SER A 153 -8.15 17.03 29.40
N ASP A 154 -7.63 16.02 30.09
CA ASP A 154 -6.44 15.27 29.68
C ASP A 154 -6.74 14.22 28.57
N PHE A 155 -7.97 14.17 28.10
CA PHE A 155 -8.40 13.28 27.04
C PHE A 155 -8.03 13.86 25.66
N GLY A 156 -7.46 12.99 24.88
CA GLY A 156 -6.77 13.17 23.65
C GLY A 156 -7.39 14.08 22.58
N ILE A 157 -6.64 14.19 21.53
CA ILE A 157 -6.93 14.95 20.33
C ILE A 157 -8.04 14.23 19.54
N TYR A 158 -9.16 14.88 19.27
CA TYR A 158 -10.17 14.38 18.31
C TYR A 158 -9.73 14.72 16.88
N HIS A 159 -9.64 13.71 16.04
CA HIS A 159 -9.34 13.87 14.63
C HIS A 159 -10.66 13.89 13.83
N LEU A 160 -10.93 14.95 13.12
CA LEU A 160 -12.00 15.04 12.13
C LEU A 160 -11.37 14.94 10.74
N TYR A 161 -11.72 13.86 10.02
CA TYR A 161 -11.34 13.69 8.62
C TYR A 161 -12.46 14.30 7.75
N TYR A 162 -12.10 15.25 6.91
CA TYR A 162 -12.97 15.78 5.87
C TYR A 162 -12.42 15.31 4.52
N SER A 163 -13.16 14.44 3.82
CA SER A 163 -12.88 14.14 2.41
C SER A 163 -13.79 15.00 1.53
N CYS A 164 -13.22 15.77 0.64
CA CYS A 164 -13.96 16.47 -0.41
C CYS A 164 -14.12 15.57 -1.63
#